data_4b50e91536a2c11b5c5db49c894dce6e
#
_entry.id   4b50e91536a2c11b5c5db49c894dce6e
#
_cell.length_a   1.000
_cell.length_b   1.000
_cell.length_c   1.000
_cell.angle_alpha   90.00
_cell.angle_beta   90.00
_cell.angle_gamma   90.00
#
_symmetry.space_group_name_H-M   'P 1'
#
loop_
_entity.id
_entity.type
_entity.pdbx_description
1 polymer ?
#
loop_
_entity_poly.entity_id
_entity_poly.type
_entity_poly.pdbx_seq_one_letter_code
_entity_poly.pdbx_strand_id
1 'polypeptide(L)'
;MTVEAPLVLGIETSCDDTGVGLVRGNSLLADVIASSVEEHARFGGVVAEVASRAHLEAMVPTVELACERAGVRLADVDAVSVTSGPGLVGALLVGVAAAKALSVGLGKPLYGVNHLAAHVAVDQLEHGPLPQPCLALLVSGGHSSLLLVEDVTTSVEPLGSTIDDAAGEAFDKVARLLGLPFPGGPHIDREARSGSSVAIDFPRGLSSRRDLERHRFDFSFSGLKTAVARWVQAREAAGEAVPVADVAASFQEAVCDVLTRKALDAALAQGVEDLLIGGGVAANSRLRAMAEERAAAVGVRVRVPRPGLCTDNGAMVAALGAEMVARNRPASALDLPADSSLPVTEVLV
;
A
#
# COMPACT_ATOMS: atom_id res chain seq x y z
N MET A 1 -22.85 20.29 -23.61
CA MET A 1 -21.38 20.17 -23.65
C MET A 1 -21.03 19.18 -22.58
N THR A 2 -20.52 18.00 -22.92
CA THR A 2 -19.96 17.07 -21.92
C THR A 2 -18.71 17.74 -21.38
N VAL A 3 -18.72 18.08 -20.08
CA VAL A 3 -17.51 18.55 -19.38
C VAL A 3 -16.51 17.39 -19.45
N GLU A 4 -15.36 17.63 -20.05
CA GLU A 4 -14.29 16.64 -20.12
C GLU A 4 -13.82 16.34 -18.69
N ALA A 5 -13.60 15.05 -18.38
CA ALA A 5 -13.14 14.67 -17.05
C ALA A 5 -11.76 15.30 -16.75
N PRO A 6 -11.50 15.74 -15.51
CA PRO A 6 -10.28 16.44 -15.15
C PRO A 6 -9.04 15.56 -15.37
N LEU A 7 -7.97 16.15 -15.90
CA LEU A 7 -6.65 15.56 -16.00
C LEU A 7 -5.83 15.93 -14.77
N VAL A 8 -5.48 14.95 -13.95
CA VAL A 8 -4.76 15.15 -12.70
C VAL A 8 -3.39 14.50 -12.76
N LEU A 9 -2.36 15.27 -12.35
CA LEU A 9 -1.01 14.78 -12.11
C LEU A 9 -0.88 14.44 -10.65
N GLY A 10 -0.52 13.18 -10.34
CA GLY A 10 -0.25 12.69 -8.98
C GLY A 10 1.24 12.46 -8.75
N ILE A 11 1.72 12.87 -7.58
CA ILE A 11 3.11 12.72 -7.15
C ILE A 11 3.14 11.92 -5.84
N GLU A 12 3.87 10.80 -5.85
CA GLU A 12 4.12 9.93 -4.69
C GLU A 12 5.60 9.91 -4.36
N THR A 13 5.95 10.23 -3.11
CA THR A 13 7.33 10.17 -2.60
C THR A 13 7.37 9.82 -1.12
N SER A 14 6.42 9.06 -0.61
CA SER A 14 6.33 8.80 0.85
C SER A 14 7.44 7.89 1.40
N CYS A 15 8.07 7.06 0.55
CA CYS A 15 9.07 6.07 0.96
C CYS A 15 10.32 6.12 0.07
N ASP A 16 10.55 5.10 -0.78
CA ASP A 16 11.75 4.94 -1.61
C ASP A 16 11.49 4.97 -3.11
N ASP A 17 10.23 5.03 -3.51
CA ASP A 17 9.81 5.13 -4.90
C ASP A 17 9.34 6.55 -5.26
N THR A 18 9.87 7.11 -6.36
CA THR A 18 9.35 8.35 -6.95
C THR A 18 8.29 7.98 -7.98
N GLY A 19 7.03 8.15 -7.63
CA GLY A 19 5.90 7.86 -8.51
C GLY A 19 5.30 9.13 -9.12
N VAL A 20 5.06 9.13 -10.44
CA VAL A 20 4.28 10.18 -11.12
C VAL A 20 3.21 9.52 -11.98
N GLY A 21 1.95 9.84 -11.70
CA GLY A 21 0.80 9.33 -12.42
C GLY A 21 0.00 10.42 -13.11
N LEU A 22 -0.61 10.11 -14.26
CA LEU A 22 -1.55 10.97 -14.97
C LEU A 22 -2.86 10.21 -15.16
N VAL A 23 -3.93 10.78 -14.63
CA VAL A 23 -5.26 10.18 -14.64
C VAL A 23 -6.26 11.19 -15.20
N ARG A 24 -7.15 10.75 -16.11
CA ARG A 24 -8.27 11.55 -16.60
C ARG A 24 -9.59 10.92 -16.13
N GLY A 25 -10.24 11.55 -15.15
CA GLY A 25 -11.36 10.92 -14.44
C GLY A 25 -10.91 9.56 -13.82
N ASN A 26 -11.48 8.45 -14.29
CA ASN A 26 -11.09 7.09 -13.87
C ASN A 26 -10.18 6.37 -14.87
N SER A 27 -9.65 7.09 -15.87
CA SER A 27 -8.79 6.49 -16.89
C SER A 27 -7.33 6.77 -16.59
N LEU A 28 -6.55 5.72 -16.38
CA LEU A 28 -5.10 5.80 -16.22
C LEU A 28 -4.46 6.07 -17.58
N LEU A 29 -3.76 7.20 -17.73
CA LEU A 29 -3.02 7.56 -18.93
C LEU A 29 -1.55 7.18 -18.85
N ALA A 30 -0.92 7.42 -17.70
CA ALA A 30 0.45 7.02 -17.43
C ALA A 30 0.66 6.80 -15.92
N ASP A 31 1.55 5.87 -15.60
CA ASP A 31 2.14 5.68 -14.30
C ASP A 31 3.63 5.36 -14.49
N VAL A 32 4.48 6.18 -13.89
CA VAL A 32 5.93 6.07 -13.99
C VAL A 32 6.51 6.03 -12.59
N ILE A 33 7.30 5.00 -12.33
CA ILE A 33 7.97 4.81 -11.04
C ILE A 33 9.49 4.77 -11.29
N ALA A 34 10.21 5.62 -10.59
CA ALA A 34 11.66 5.54 -10.46
C ALA A 34 11.99 5.04 -9.05
N SER A 35 12.41 3.78 -8.97
CA SER A 35 12.70 3.11 -7.69
C SER A 35 14.14 3.29 -7.28
N SER A 36 14.36 3.58 -6.01
CA SER A 36 15.70 3.62 -5.39
C SER A 36 16.03 2.36 -4.56
N VAL A 37 15.26 1.28 -4.74
CA VAL A 37 15.39 0.04 -3.95
C VAL A 37 16.79 -0.57 -4.03
N GLU A 38 17.47 -0.48 -5.18
CA GLU A 38 18.85 -0.98 -5.35
C GLU A 38 19.85 -0.20 -4.48
N GLU A 39 19.63 1.11 -4.31
CA GLU A 39 20.48 1.95 -3.45
C GLU A 39 20.32 1.60 -1.97
N HIS A 40 19.12 1.14 -1.59
CA HIS A 40 18.78 0.72 -0.24
C HIS A 40 19.20 -0.72 0.08
N ALA A 41 19.35 -1.59 -0.92
CA ALA A 41 19.67 -3.01 -0.74
C ALA A 41 20.92 -3.25 0.12
N ARG A 42 21.94 -2.42 -0.04
CA ARG A 42 23.19 -2.49 0.75
C ARG A 42 23.03 -2.19 2.24
N PHE A 43 21.94 -1.51 2.61
CA PHE A 43 21.62 -1.19 4.02
C PHE A 43 20.62 -2.17 4.64
N GLY A 44 20.01 -3.04 3.82
CA GLY A 44 19.03 -4.01 4.26
C GLY A 44 17.68 -3.40 4.65
N GLY A 45 17.39 -2.19 4.18
CA GLY A 45 16.14 -1.45 4.42
C GLY A 45 16.25 0.00 3.97
N VAL A 46 15.12 0.71 3.96
CA VAL A 46 15.06 2.09 3.48
C VAL A 46 15.79 3.06 4.41
N VAL A 47 16.63 3.92 3.83
CA VAL A 47 17.36 5.00 4.52
C VAL A 47 16.79 6.34 4.07
N ALA A 48 16.15 7.08 4.96
CA ALA A 48 15.40 8.30 4.65
C ALA A 48 16.22 9.37 3.89
N GLU A 49 17.50 9.56 4.23
CA GLU A 49 18.37 10.52 3.52
C GLU A 49 18.67 10.09 2.09
N VAL A 50 18.89 8.79 1.86
CA VAL A 50 19.13 8.23 0.53
C VAL A 50 17.88 8.40 -0.33
N ALA A 51 16.70 8.04 0.20
CA ALA A 51 15.42 8.21 -0.47
C ALA A 51 15.18 9.68 -0.87
N SER A 52 15.38 10.63 0.05
CA SER A 52 15.17 12.06 -0.24
C SER A 52 16.06 12.57 -1.36
N ARG A 53 17.33 12.12 -1.44
CA ARG A 53 18.25 12.49 -2.53
C ARG A 53 17.83 11.87 -3.86
N ALA A 54 17.45 10.58 -3.86
CA ALA A 54 16.96 9.89 -5.05
C ALA A 54 15.71 10.58 -5.63
N HIS A 55 14.77 10.99 -4.78
CA HIS A 55 13.58 11.74 -5.22
C HIS A 55 13.92 13.06 -5.90
N LEU A 56 14.92 13.82 -5.39
CA LEU A 56 15.35 15.07 -6.02
C LEU A 56 15.88 14.85 -7.44
N GLU A 57 16.66 13.79 -7.63
CA GLU A 57 17.24 13.45 -8.94
C GLU A 57 16.20 12.88 -9.90
N ALA A 58 15.27 12.07 -9.40
CA ALA A 58 14.27 11.39 -10.22
C ALA A 58 13.05 12.25 -10.58
N MET A 59 12.71 13.28 -9.80
CA MET A 59 11.44 14.00 -9.92
C MET A 59 11.18 14.55 -11.32
N VAL A 60 12.10 15.36 -11.86
CA VAL A 60 11.90 16.00 -13.18
C VAL A 60 11.86 14.96 -14.29
N PRO A 61 12.81 14.02 -14.42
CA PRO A 61 12.75 12.98 -15.45
C PRO A 61 11.46 12.13 -15.39
N THR A 62 10.96 11.83 -14.16
CA THR A 62 9.75 11.02 -14.00
C THR A 62 8.50 11.78 -14.45
N VAL A 63 8.40 13.10 -14.16
CA VAL A 63 7.31 13.96 -14.65
C VAL A 63 7.33 14.07 -16.18
N GLU A 64 8.50 14.29 -16.77
CA GLU A 64 8.66 14.40 -18.23
C GLU A 64 8.24 13.09 -18.92
N LEU A 65 8.72 11.95 -18.41
CA LEU A 65 8.38 10.63 -18.95
C LEU A 65 6.89 10.29 -18.78
N ALA A 66 6.27 10.70 -17.68
CA ALA A 66 4.83 10.50 -17.47
C ALA A 66 4.01 11.30 -18.51
N CYS A 67 4.37 12.56 -18.76
CA CYS A 67 3.73 13.39 -19.78
C CYS A 67 3.93 12.80 -21.19
N GLU A 68 5.14 12.34 -21.53
CA GLU A 68 5.44 11.69 -22.80
C GLU A 68 4.56 10.44 -23.02
N ARG A 69 4.52 9.54 -22.02
CA ARG A 69 3.73 8.29 -22.09
C ARG A 69 2.24 8.54 -22.18
N ALA A 70 1.74 9.59 -21.51
CA ALA A 70 0.34 9.99 -21.57
C ALA A 70 -0.01 10.74 -22.86
N GLY A 71 0.96 11.21 -23.63
CA GLY A 71 0.75 12.03 -24.81
C GLY A 71 0.14 13.41 -24.50
N VAL A 72 0.44 13.98 -23.31
CA VAL A 72 -0.08 15.27 -22.85
C VAL A 72 1.07 16.22 -22.50
N ARG A 73 0.80 17.53 -22.58
CA ARG A 73 1.74 18.53 -22.08
C ARG A 73 1.45 18.81 -20.62
N LEU A 74 2.46 19.13 -19.85
CA LEU A 74 2.29 19.50 -18.44
C LEU A 74 1.31 20.67 -18.24
N ALA A 75 1.24 21.60 -19.19
CA ALA A 75 0.29 22.71 -19.17
C ALA A 75 -1.19 22.31 -19.36
N ASP A 76 -1.45 21.09 -19.85
CA ASP A 76 -2.81 20.58 -20.08
C ASP A 76 -3.42 19.97 -18.80
N VAL A 77 -2.63 19.82 -17.72
CA VAL A 77 -3.06 19.31 -16.42
C VAL A 77 -4.06 20.31 -15.78
N ASP A 78 -5.14 19.77 -15.21
CA ASP A 78 -6.18 20.57 -14.55
C ASP A 78 -5.93 20.74 -13.04
N ALA A 79 -5.25 19.77 -12.41
CA ALA A 79 -4.88 19.83 -11.00
C ALA A 79 -3.61 19.01 -10.72
N VAL A 80 -2.91 19.38 -9.65
CA VAL A 80 -1.76 18.62 -9.10
C VAL A 80 -2.17 18.01 -7.77
N SER A 81 -1.92 16.73 -7.60
CA SER A 81 -2.14 16.01 -6.33
C SER A 81 -0.82 15.44 -5.81
N VAL A 82 -0.61 15.43 -4.50
CA VAL A 82 0.62 14.95 -3.90
C VAL A 82 0.36 14.27 -2.56
N THR A 83 1.09 13.22 -2.28
CA THR A 83 1.08 12.63 -0.94
C THR A 83 1.69 13.59 0.07
N SER A 84 0.88 14.01 1.04
CA SER A 84 1.27 14.88 2.16
C SER A 84 1.70 14.09 3.40
N GLY A 85 1.29 12.85 3.49
CA GLY A 85 1.58 11.89 4.55
C GLY A 85 0.57 10.74 4.60
N PRO A 86 0.81 9.76 5.50
CA PRO A 86 2.04 9.54 6.26
C PRO A 86 3.20 9.06 5.38
N GLY A 87 4.44 9.14 5.93
CA GLY A 87 5.63 8.66 5.24
C GLY A 87 6.93 9.22 5.82
N LEU A 88 8.04 9.01 5.14
CA LEU A 88 9.34 9.56 5.54
C LEU A 88 9.35 11.08 5.29
N VAL A 89 9.46 11.88 6.34
CA VAL A 89 9.30 13.35 6.26
C VAL A 89 10.21 13.99 5.20
N GLY A 90 11.49 13.57 5.12
CA GLY A 90 12.44 14.09 4.13
C GLY A 90 12.05 13.76 2.69
N ALA A 91 11.49 12.59 2.45
CA ALA A 91 10.99 12.12 1.16
C ALA A 91 9.70 12.87 0.77
N LEU A 92 8.73 12.95 1.68
CA LEU A 92 7.49 13.72 1.51
C LEU A 92 7.76 15.18 1.15
N LEU A 93 8.74 15.84 1.82
CA LEU A 93 9.10 17.23 1.55
C LEU A 93 9.51 17.47 0.10
N VAL A 94 10.19 16.51 -0.55
CA VAL A 94 10.58 16.63 -1.97
C VAL A 94 9.35 16.66 -2.86
N GLY A 95 8.43 15.69 -2.69
CA GLY A 95 7.18 15.63 -3.46
C GLY A 95 6.30 16.84 -3.26
N VAL A 96 6.07 17.24 -1.99
CA VAL A 96 5.26 18.41 -1.63
C VAL A 96 5.86 19.70 -2.21
N ALA A 97 7.18 19.89 -2.15
CA ALA A 97 7.85 21.06 -2.74
C ALA A 97 7.69 21.08 -4.28
N ALA A 98 7.88 19.94 -4.94
CA ALA A 98 7.70 19.82 -6.39
C ALA A 98 6.25 20.11 -6.80
N ALA A 99 5.27 19.55 -6.09
CA ALA A 99 3.85 19.78 -6.37
C ALA A 99 3.44 21.24 -6.19
N LYS A 100 3.93 21.92 -5.15
CA LYS A 100 3.73 23.37 -4.94
C LYS A 100 4.31 24.19 -6.05
N ALA A 101 5.54 23.89 -6.46
CA ALA A 101 6.21 24.60 -7.56
C ALA A 101 5.43 24.42 -8.88
N LEU A 102 4.95 23.22 -9.19
CA LEU A 102 4.11 22.95 -10.36
C LEU A 102 2.76 23.66 -10.27
N SER A 103 2.08 23.58 -9.13
CA SER A 103 0.80 24.27 -8.90
C SER A 103 0.91 25.79 -9.16
N VAL A 104 1.92 26.45 -8.59
CA VAL A 104 2.17 27.87 -8.78
C VAL A 104 2.58 28.19 -10.21
N GLY A 105 3.51 27.42 -10.78
CA GLY A 105 4.02 27.65 -12.14
C GLY A 105 2.98 27.45 -13.23
N LEU A 106 2.02 26.55 -13.03
CA LEU A 106 0.94 26.24 -13.97
C LEU A 106 -0.35 27.04 -13.66
N GLY A 107 -0.45 27.65 -12.49
CA GLY A 107 -1.68 28.31 -12.02
C GLY A 107 -2.82 27.30 -11.81
N LYS A 108 -2.51 26.08 -11.32
CA LYS A 108 -3.47 24.99 -11.12
C LYS A 108 -3.66 24.67 -9.62
N PRO A 109 -4.87 24.20 -9.22
CA PRO A 109 -5.12 23.82 -7.83
C PRO A 109 -4.23 22.66 -7.38
N LEU A 110 -3.86 22.70 -6.09
CA LEU A 110 -3.07 21.69 -5.40
C LEU A 110 -3.97 20.89 -4.46
N TYR A 111 -3.77 19.56 -4.42
CA TYR A 111 -4.43 18.68 -3.48
C TYR A 111 -3.37 17.85 -2.73
N GLY A 112 -3.17 18.16 -1.45
CA GLY A 112 -2.38 17.32 -0.56
C GLY A 112 -3.24 16.19 -0.02
N VAL A 113 -2.89 14.95 -0.28
CA VAL A 113 -3.72 13.79 0.04
C VAL A 113 -3.03 12.81 0.97
N ASN A 114 -3.84 12.02 1.66
CA ASN A 114 -3.36 10.96 2.52
C ASN A 114 -2.94 9.73 1.69
N HIS A 115 -1.74 9.23 1.95
CA HIS A 115 -1.15 8.06 1.29
C HIS A 115 -2.02 6.80 1.37
N LEU A 116 -2.59 6.51 2.56
CA LEU A 116 -3.41 5.32 2.75
C LEU A 116 -4.75 5.42 2.00
N ALA A 117 -5.36 6.61 1.99
CA ALA A 117 -6.56 6.85 1.21
C ALA A 117 -6.30 6.76 -0.31
N ALA A 118 -5.10 7.17 -0.78
CA ALA A 118 -4.70 7.01 -2.16
C ALA A 118 -4.61 5.51 -2.57
N HIS A 119 -4.09 4.65 -1.70
CA HIS A 119 -4.10 3.19 -1.93
C HIS A 119 -5.50 2.59 -2.05
N VAL A 120 -6.51 3.20 -1.45
CA VAL A 120 -7.91 2.80 -1.67
C VAL A 120 -8.41 3.32 -3.00
N ALA A 121 -8.14 4.59 -3.30
CA ALA A 121 -8.66 5.26 -4.50
C ALA A 121 -8.16 4.64 -5.81
N VAL A 122 -6.98 4.02 -5.82
CA VAL A 122 -6.41 3.41 -7.04
C VAL A 122 -7.26 2.30 -7.62
N ASP A 123 -8.07 1.61 -6.80
CA ASP A 123 -8.95 0.53 -7.23
C ASP A 123 -9.91 0.95 -8.36
N GLN A 124 -10.38 2.20 -8.33
CA GLN A 124 -11.30 2.73 -9.34
C GLN A 124 -10.72 2.77 -10.77
N LEU A 125 -9.41 2.79 -10.92
CA LEU A 125 -8.76 2.80 -12.23
C LEU A 125 -8.90 1.46 -12.97
N GLU A 126 -9.24 0.38 -12.27
CA GLU A 126 -9.42 -0.95 -12.86
C GLU A 126 -10.86 -1.47 -12.73
N HIS A 127 -11.49 -1.23 -11.60
CA HIS A 127 -12.80 -1.80 -11.29
C HIS A 127 -13.96 -0.80 -11.42
N GLY A 128 -13.66 0.45 -11.85
CA GLY A 128 -14.65 1.52 -11.92
C GLY A 128 -14.95 2.12 -10.55
N PRO A 129 -16.03 2.89 -10.39
CA PRO A 129 -16.32 3.64 -9.17
C PRO A 129 -16.16 2.81 -7.91
N LEU A 130 -15.58 3.40 -6.87
CA LEU A 130 -15.44 2.75 -5.58
C LEU A 130 -16.80 2.45 -4.99
N PRO A 131 -17.06 1.21 -4.53
CA PRO A 131 -18.21 0.94 -3.68
C PRO A 131 -18.03 1.68 -2.36
N GLN A 132 -19.05 2.37 -1.91
CA GLN A 132 -19.06 3.12 -0.66
C GLN A 132 -20.43 2.94 0.02
N PRO A 133 -20.46 2.40 1.26
CA PRO A 133 -19.30 2.04 2.07
C PRO A 133 -18.59 0.78 1.60
N CYS A 134 -17.28 0.68 1.90
CA CYS A 134 -16.49 -0.54 1.70
C CYS A 134 -15.44 -0.70 2.81
N LEU A 135 -14.87 -1.89 2.92
CA LEU A 135 -13.71 -2.15 3.77
C LEU A 135 -12.44 -2.18 2.93
N ALA A 136 -11.36 -1.57 3.41
CA ALA A 136 -10.05 -1.69 2.79
C ALA A 136 -9.07 -2.38 3.74
N LEU A 137 -8.42 -3.44 3.26
CA LEU A 137 -7.26 -4.08 3.88
C LEU A 137 -6.00 -3.56 3.18
N LEU A 138 -5.27 -2.67 3.83
CA LEU A 138 -4.03 -2.13 3.32
C LEU A 138 -2.85 -2.85 3.97
N VAL A 139 -2.04 -3.54 3.17
CA VAL A 139 -0.93 -4.38 3.64
C VAL A 139 0.33 -4.12 2.82
N SER A 140 1.32 -3.48 3.45
CA SER A 140 2.58 -3.09 2.82
C SER A 140 3.78 -3.40 3.73
N GLY A 141 4.96 -2.92 3.36
CA GLY A 141 6.17 -2.96 4.20
C GLY A 141 6.02 -2.17 5.50
N GLY A 142 5.33 -1.02 5.46
CA GLY A 142 5.15 -0.13 6.61
C GLY A 142 3.79 -0.24 7.30
N HIS A 143 2.76 -0.72 6.62
CA HIS A 143 1.38 -0.69 7.10
C HIS A 143 0.69 -2.06 7.02
N SER A 144 -0.13 -2.34 8.01
CA SER A 144 -1.12 -3.41 7.99
C SER A 144 -2.35 -2.90 8.72
N SER A 145 -3.34 -2.44 7.97
CA SER A 145 -4.50 -1.70 8.51
C SER A 145 -5.81 -2.15 7.87
N LEU A 146 -6.87 -2.13 8.66
CA LEU A 146 -8.24 -2.27 8.23
C LEU A 146 -8.93 -0.91 8.34
N LEU A 147 -9.51 -0.45 7.24
CA LEU A 147 -10.16 0.85 7.12
C LEU A 147 -11.60 0.68 6.69
N LEU A 148 -12.52 1.37 7.35
CA LEU A 148 -13.88 1.56 6.85
C LEU A 148 -13.89 2.83 6.01
N VAL A 149 -14.35 2.73 4.78
CA VAL A 149 -14.39 3.84 3.82
C VAL A 149 -15.84 4.15 3.50
N GLU A 150 -16.37 5.20 4.07
CA GLU A 150 -17.71 5.71 3.74
C GLU A 150 -17.65 6.69 2.56
N ASP A 151 -16.65 7.55 2.53
CA ASP A 151 -16.30 8.43 1.41
C ASP A 151 -14.78 8.58 1.36
N VAL A 152 -14.15 8.08 0.29
CA VAL A 152 -12.69 8.09 0.12
C VAL A 152 -12.08 9.50 0.13
N THR A 153 -12.90 10.55 -0.02
CA THR A 153 -12.45 11.94 -0.01
C THR A 153 -12.62 12.64 1.33
N THR A 154 -13.35 12.06 2.29
CA THR A 154 -13.67 12.74 3.56
C THR A 154 -13.86 11.84 4.77
N SER A 155 -14.24 10.57 4.58
CA SER A 155 -14.61 9.69 5.70
C SER A 155 -13.94 8.32 5.55
N VAL A 156 -12.75 8.23 6.12
CA VAL A 156 -11.96 6.99 6.22
C VAL A 156 -11.63 6.76 7.68
N GLU A 157 -12.12 5.67 8.25
CA GLU A 157 -11.96 5.35 9.67
C GLU A 157 -11.09 4.11 9.87
N PRO A 158 -10.05 4.16 10.71
CA PRO A 158 -9.25 2.99 11.06
C PRO A 158 -10.05 2.09 12.02
N LEU A 159 -10.28 0.83 11.64
CA LEU A 159 -10.91 -0.19 12.50
C LEU A 159 -9.86 -0.97 13.30
N GLY A 160 -8.68 -1.15 12.75
CA GLY A 160 -7.57 -1.85 13.37
C GLY A 160 -6.30 -1.73 12.56
N SER A 161 -5.16 -1.93 13.21
CA SER A 161 -3.85 -1.88 12.59
C SER A 161 -2.87 -2.84 13.25
N THR A 162 -1.67 -3.00 12.68
CA THR A 162 -0.63 -3.76 13.36
C THR A 162 -0.17 -3.03 14.62
N ILE A 163 0.03 -3.78 15.70
CA ILE A 163 0.56 -3.27 16.97
C ILE A 163 2.07 -3.44 17.09
N ASP A 164 2.69 -4.08 16.10
CA ASP A 164 4.13 -4.34 16.05
C ASP A 164 4.63 -4.33 14.57
N ASP A 165 5.32 -5.37 14.10
CA ASP A 165 5.79 -5.45 12.72
C ASP A 165 4.59 -5.40 11.73
N ALA A 166 4.73 -4.69 10.61
CA ALA A 166 3.81 -4.82 9.49
C ALA A 166 3.98 -6.18 8.78
N ALA A 167 2.95 -6.62 8.03
CA ALA A 167 3.02 -7.91 7.33
C ALA A 167 4.20 -7.97 6.35
N GLY A 168 4.41 -6.93 5.52
CA GLY A 168 5.52 -6.89 4.57
C GLY A 168 6.88 -6.88 5.27
N GLU A 169 7.02 -6.15 6.36
CA GLU A 169 8.22 -6.18 7.20
C GLU A 169 8.49 -7.59 7.77
N ALA A 170 7.45 -8.32 8.15
CA ALA A 170 7.58 -9.71 8.60
C ALA A 170 8.04 -10.62 7.44
N PHE A 171 7.52 -10.43 6.22
CA PHE A 171 7.98 -11.13 5.03
C PHE A 171 9.47 -10.87 4.76
N ASP A 172 9.93 -9.62 4.81
CA ASP A 172 11.32 -9.26 4.58
C ASP A 172 12.27 -9.86 5.63
N LYS A 173 11.86 -9.80 6.91
CA LYS A 173 12.65 -10.37 8.01
C LYS A 173 12.75 -11.89 7.93
N VAL A 174 11.67 -12.58 7.58
CA VAL A 174 11.67 -14.04 7.40
C VAL A 174 12.44 -14.45 6.14
N ALA A 175 12.30 -13.72 5.04
CA ALA A 175 13.08 -13.96 3.83
C ALA A 175 14.58 -13.89 4.13
N ARG A 176 15.04 -12.85 4.83
CA ARG A 176 16.44 -12.70 5.25
C ARG A 176 16.89 -13.86 6.12
N LEU A 177 16.07 -14.32 7.05
CA LEU A 177 16.35 -15.49 7.90
C LEU A 177 16.56 -16.76 7.07
N LEU A 178 15.82 -16.90 5.95
CA LEU A 178 15.90 -18.04 5.05
C LEU A 178 16.98 -17.87 3.95
N GLY A 179 17.79 -16.79 3.99
CA GLY A 179 18.80 -16.50 2.98
C GLY A 179 18.24 -16.05 1.63
N LEU A 180 16.98 -15.59 1.58
CA LEU A 180 16.34 -15.07 0.38
C LEU A 180 16.63 -13.58 0.18
N PRO A 181 16.64 -13.09 -1.09
CA PRO A 181 16.92 -11.69 -1.40
C PRO A 181 15.85 -10.71 -0.89
N PHE A 182 16.21 -9.44 -0.85
CA PHE A 182 15.28 -8.31 -0.66
C PHE A 182 14.78 -7.78 -2.02
N PRO A 183 13.48 -7.38 -2.11
CA PRO A 183 12.41 -7.47 -1.11
C PRO A 183 11.92 -8.90 -0.90
N GLY A 184 11.64 -9.28 0.36
CA GLY A 184 11.39 -10.66 0.75
C GLY A 184 10.05 -11.24 0.28
N GLY A 185 9.00 -10.41 0.20
CA GLY A 185 7.65 -10.86 -0.13
C GLY A 185 7.56 -11.70 -1.41
N PRO A 186 8.04 -11.22 -2.58
CA PRO A 186 8.01 -11.98 -3.84
C PRO A 186 8.83 -13.27 -3.79
N HIS A 187 9.92 -13.30 -3.03
CA HIS A 187 10.77 -14.48 -2.89
C HIS A 187 10.10 -15.54 -2.02
N ILE A 188 9.48 -15.17 -0.90
CA ILE A 188 8.68 -16.07 -0.07
C ILE A 188 7.52 -16.66 -0.89
N ASP A 189 6.78 -15.83 -1.64
CA ASP A 189 5.64 -16.29 -2.46
C ASP A 189 6.09 -17.31 -3.51
N ARG A 190 7.26 -17.10 -4.13
CA ARG A 190 7.82 -18.04 -5.11
C ARG A 190 8.24 -19.35 -4.48
N GLU A 191 9.02 -19.31 -3.38
CA GLU A 191 9.49 -20.53 -2.69
C GLU A 191 8.32 -21.35 -2.12
N ALA A 192 7.30 -20.67 -1.57
CA ALA A 192 6.11 -21.29 -1.00
C ALA A 192 5.35 -22.19 -1.98
N ARG A 193 5.45 -21.92 -3.30
CA ARG A 193 4.76 -22.74 -4.33
C ARG A 193 5.23 -24.19 -4.38
N SER A 194 6.46 -24.48 -3.96
CA SER A 194 7.03 -25.81 -3.92
C SER A 194 6.98 -26.46 -2.53
N GLY A 195 6.50 -25.72 -1.52
CA GLY A 195 6.40 -26.16 -0.14
C GLY A 195 4.97 -26.55 0.28
N SER A 196 4.88 -27.16 1.46
CA SER A 196 3.61 -27.51 2.08
C SER A 196 3.21 -26.47 3.13
N SER A 197 2.05 -25.85 2.96
CA SER A 197 1.51 -24.87 3.90
C SER A 197 1.10 -25.44 5.27
N VAL A 198 1.03 -26.78 5.36
CA VAL A 198 0.68 -27.51 6.58
C VAL A 198 1.87 -28.23 7.22
N ALA A 199 3.09 -28.06 6.68
CA ALA A 199 4.28 -28.73 7.18
C ALA A 199 4.67 -28.27 8.59
N ILE A 200 4.44 -26.99 8.91
CA ILE A 200 4.79 -26.40 10.19
C ILE A 200 3.60 -25.57 10.69
N ASP A 201 3.12 -25.90 11.91
CA ASP A 201 2.03 -25.14 12.52
C ASP A 201 2.58 -23.89 13.23
N PHE A 202 2.76 -22.80 12.46
CA PHE A 202 3.16 -21.51 13.02
C PHE A 202 1.99 -20.79 13.68
N PRO A 203 2.25 -19.99 14.74
CA PRO A 203 1.20 -19.30 15.47
C PRO A 203 0.53 -18.21 14.63
N ARG A 204 -0.75 -17.96 14.90
CA ARG A 204 -1.56 -16.87 14.36
C ARG A 204 -1.66 -15.75 15.41
N GLY A 205 -1.07 -14.59 15.10
CA GLY A 205 -1.06 -13.46 16.03
C GLY A 205 -2.47 -12.97 16.38
N LEU A 206 -2.67 -12.56 17.62
CA LEU A 206 -3.92 -11.97 18.14
C LEU A 206 -5.18 -12.78 17.79
N SER A 207 -5.11 -14.11 17.94
CA SER A 207 -6.17 -15.03 17.50
C SER A 207 -6.83 -15.77 18.67
N SER A 208 -6.33 -15.64 19.91
CA SER A 208 -6.96 -16.23 21.08
C SER A 208 -8.26 -15.49 21.43
N ARG A 209 -9.18 -16.15 22.13
CA ARG A 209 -10.44 -15.53 22.58
C ARG A 209 -10.21 -14.24 23.36
N ARG A 210 -9.18 -14.22 24.23
CA ARG A 210 -8.81 -13.03 25.01
C ARG A 210 -8.29 -11.90 24.14
N ASP A 211 -7.53 -12.23 23.09
CA ASP A 211 -7.01 -11.22 22.14
C ASP A 211 -8.15 -10.61 21.33
N LEU A 212 -9.12 -11.42 20.87
CA LEU A 212 -10.26 -10.96 20.12
C LEU A 212 -11.18 -10.01 20.91
N GLU A 213 -11.18 -10.07 22.25
CA GLU A 213 -11.93 -9.11 23.08
C GLU A 213 -11.34 -7.71 23.06
N ARG A 214 -10.03 -7.55 22.79
CA ARG A 214 -9.30 -6.27 22.86
C ARG A 214 -8.74 -5.81 21.51
N HIS A 215 -8.37 -6.77 20.67
CA HIS A 215 -7.64 -6.57 19.43
C HIS A 215 -8.34 -7.28 18.26
N ARG A 216 -9.68 -7.16 18.20
CA ARG A 216 -10.49 -7.91 17.24
C ARG A 216 -9.99 -7.75 15.82
N PHE A 217 -9.68 -6.53 15.43
CA PHE A 217 -9.26 -6.15 14.08
C PHE A 217 -7.78 -5.78 13.97
N ASP A 218 -7.05 -5.75 15.11
CA ASP A 218 -5.61 -5.47 15.10
C ASP A 218 -4.79 -6.68 14.65
N PHE A 219 -3.59 -6.40 14.15
CA PHE A 219 -2.64 -7.42 13.69
C PHE A 219 -1.40 -7.45 14.57
N SER A 220 -0.69 -8.59 14.56
CA SER A 220 0.63 -8.75 15.17
C SER A 220 1.40 -9.84 14.43
N PHE A 221 2.61 -9.53 14.00
CA PHE A 221 3.46 -10.44 13.24
C PHE A 221 4.82 -10.71 13.89
N SER A 222 5.26 -9.92 14.89
CA SER A 222 6.56 -10.13 15.55
C SER A 222 6.64 -11.44 16.34
N GLY A 223 5.53 -11.91 16.89
CA GLY A 223 5.44 -13.24 17.51
C GLY A 223 5.62 -14.38 16.51
N LEU A 224 5.00 -14.26 15.33
CA LEU A 224 5.13 -15.21 14.22
C LEU A 224 6.58 -15.26 13.71
N LYS A 225 7.18 -14.10 13.43
CA LYS A 225 8.59 -13.99 13.04
C LYS A 225 9.52 -14.68 14.03
N THR A 226 9.30 -14.44 15.33
CA THR A 226 10.08 -15.05 16.40
C THR A 226 9.92 -16.56 16.43
N ALA A 227 8.71 -17.09 16.20
CA ALA A 227 8.46 -18.52 16.10
C ALA A 227 9.20 -19.15 14.92
N VAL A 228 9.20 -18.52 13.76
CA VAL A 228 9.97 -18.97 12.59
C VAL A 228 11.46 -18.99 12.90
N ALA A 229 12.01 -17.90 13.50
CA ALA A 229 13.42 -17.81 13.83
C ALA A 229 13.85 -18.94 14.80
N ARG A 230 13.07 -19.18 15.83
CA ARG A 230 13.37 -20.27 16.80
C ARG A 230 13.31 -21.64 16.15
N TRP A 231 12.34 -21.84 15.25
CA TRP A 231 12.19 -23.12 14.54
C TRP A 231 13.39 -23.40 13.62
N VAL A 232 13.83 -22.39 12.85
CA VAL A 232 15.01 -22.49 11.97
C VAL A 232 16.27 -22.74 12.78
N GLN A 233 16.52 -21.95 13.83
CA GLN A 233 17.68 -22.11 14.72
C GLN A 233 17.74 -23.48 15.39
N ALA A 234 16.59 -24.04 15.79
CA ALA A 234 16.55 -25.38 16.40
C ALA A 234 16.99 -26.47 15.40
N ARG A 235 16.62 -26.37 14.13
CA ARG A 235 17.04 -27.33 13.10
C ARG A 235 18.53 -27.18 12.76
N GLU A 236 19.01 -25.97 12.61
CA GLU A 236 20.44 -25.70 12.38
C GLU A 236 21.30 -26.24 13.53
N ALA A 237 20.87 -26.02 14.79
CA ALA A 237 21.56 -26.55 15.97
C ALA A 237 21.55 -28.09 16.03
N ALA A 238 20.52 -28.74 15.47
CA ALA A 238 20.45 -30.19 15.32
C ALA A 238 21.26 -30.72 14.13
N GLY A 239 21.87 -29.85 13.32
CA GLY A 239 22.55 -30.24 12.08
C GLY A 239 21.62 -30.70 10.97
N GLU A 240 20.35 -30.32 11.04
CA GLU A 240 19.33 -30.68 10.06
C GLU A 240 19.18 -29.57 9.00
N ALA A 241 18.91 -29.99 7.75
CA ALA A 241 18.63 -29.01 6.70
C ALA A 241 17.30 -28.27 6.96
N VAL A 242 17.30 -26.95 6.71
CA VAL A 242 16.09 -26.14 6.76
C VAL A 242 15.34 -26.31 5.45
N PRO A 243 14.11 -26.87 5.46
CA PRO A 243 13.27 -26.98 4.27
C PRO A 243 12.66 -25.61 3.91
N VAL A 244 13.42 -24.78 3.21
CA VAL A 244 13.08 -23.37 2.93
C VAL A 244 11.68 -23.23 2.32
N ALA A 245 11.31 -24.10 1.37
CA ALA A 245 9.99 -24.08 0.73
C ALA A 245 8.84 -24.31 1.72
N ASP A 246 8.98 -25.29 2.62
CA ASP A 246 7.95 -25.60 3.62
C ASP A 246 7.83 -24.50 4.68
N VAL A 247 8.97 -23.92 5.10
CA VAL A 247 8.97 -22.78 6.04
C VAL A 247 8.30 -21.57 5.39
N ALA A 248 8.65 -21.26 4.13
CA ALA A 248 8.04 -20.17 3.38
C ALA A 248 6.53 -20.36 3.21
N ALA A 249 6.09 -21.57 2.82
CA ALA A 249 4.67 -21.90 2.63
C ALA A 249 3.89 -21.80 3.94
N SER A 250 4.40 -22.38 5.03
CA SER A 250 3.73 -22.39 6.33
C SER A 250 3.67 -20.98 6.97
N PHE A 251 4.75 -20.19 6.79
CA PHE A 251 4.77 -18.79 7.23
C PHE A 251 3.77 -17.94 6.46
N GLN A 252 3.81 -18.00 5.13
CA GLN A 252 2.86 -17.30 4.25
C GLN A 252 1.42 -17.64 4.58
N GLU A 253 1.11 -18.92 4.77
CA GLU A 253 -0.21 -19.38 5.18
C GLU A 253 -0.66 -18.76 6.50
N ALA A 254 0.23 -18.66 7.49
CA ALA A 254 -0.08 -18.06 8.79
C ALA A 254 -0.39 -16.56 8.68
N VAL A 255 0.35 -15.81 7.85
CA VAL A 255 0.10 -14.38 7.60
C VAL A 255 -1.24 -14.20 6.88
N CYS A 256 -1.44 -14.90 5.76
CA CYS A 256 -2.65 -14.79 4.94
C CYS A 256 -3.91 -15.18 5.71
N ASP A 257 -3.82 -16.21 6.56
CA ASP A 257 -4.93 -16.66 7.42
C ASP A 257 -5.39 -15.54 8.37
N VAL A 258 -4.46 -14.88 9.07
CA VAL A 258 -4.79 -13.79 10.00
C VAL A 258 -5.38 -12.59 9.26
N LEU A 259 -4.75 -12.17 8.17
CA LEU A 259 -5.19 -11.02 7.37
C LEU A 259 -6.61 -11.21 6.85
N THR A 260 -6.87 -12.32 6.15
CA THR A 260 -8.18 -12.56 5.52
C THR A 260 -9.28 -12.81 6.53
N ARG A 261 -9.01 -13.55 7.61
CA ARG A 261 -10.01 -13.81 8.66
C ARG A 261 -10.45 -12.52 9.34
N LYS A 262 -9.52 -11.66 9.74
CA LYS A 262 -9.84 -10.40 10.42
C LYS A 262 -10.50 -9.39 9.46
N ALA A 263 -10.08 -9.35 8.19
CA ALA A 263 -10.72 -8.51 7.19
C ALA A 263 -12.19 -8.90 6.95
N LEU A 264 -12.47 -10.19 6.81
CA LEU A 264 -13.85 -10.65 6.61
C LEU A 264 -14.70 -10.51 7.89
N ASP A 265 -14.12 -10.75 9.08
CA ASP A 265 -14.81 -10.47 10.34
C ASP A 265 -15.18 -8.98 10.47
N ALA A 266 -14.29 -8.08 10.06
CA ALA A 266 -14.56 -6.64 10.03
C ALA A 266 -15.65 -6.29 9.00
N ALA A 267 -15.60 -6.84 7.79
CA ALA A 267 -16.63 -6.61 6.76
C ALA A 267 -18.02 -7.03 7.24
N LEU A 268 -18.12 -8.21 7.83
CA LEU A 268 -19.37 -8.72 8.40
C LEU A 268 -19.86 -7.87 9.58
N ALA A 269 -18.95 -7.45 10.46
CA ALA A 269 -19.29 -6.64 11.63
C ALA A 269 -19.78 -5.24 11.24
N GLN A 270 -19.24 -4.66 10.14
CA GLN A 270 -19.66 -3.36 9.62
C GLN A 270 -20.82 -3.45 8.63
N GLY A 271 -21.23 -4.66 8.25
CA GLY A 271 -22.30 -4.86 7.29
C GLY A 271 -21.99 -4.39 5.87
N VAL A 272 -20.69 -4.41 5.48
CA VAL A 272 -20.25 -4.03 4.13
C VAL A 272 -20.03 -5.26 3.27
N GLU A 273 -20.34 -5.15 1.99
CA GLU A 273 -20.28 -6.27 1.03
C GLU A 273 -19.02 -6.25 0.16
N ASP A 274 -18.22 -5.18 0.23
CA ASP A 274 -17.03 -5.00 -0.60
C ASP A 274 -15.77 -4.90 0.26
N LEU A 275 -14.79 -5.74 -0.05
CA LEU A 275 -13.45 -5.74 0.53
C LEU A 275 -12.42 -5.39 -0.54
N LEU A 276 -11.76 -4.26 -0.40
CA LEU A 276 -10.62 -3.85 -1.21
C LEU A 276 -9.34 -4.29 -0.53
N ILE A 277 -8.37 -4.82 -1.30
CA ILE A 277 -7.06 -5.18 -0.77
C ILE A 277 -5.99 -4.41 -1.55
N GLY A 278 -5.23 -3.58 -0.84
CA GLY A 278 -4.16 -2.74 -1.41
C GLY A 278 -2.84 -2.87 -0.65
N GLY A 279 -1.81 -2.19 -1.16
CA GLY A 279 -0.45 -2.26 -0.64
C GLY A 279 0.37 -3.41 -1.25
N GLY A 280 1.71 -3.34 -1.14
CA GLY A 280 2.61 -4.29 -1.82
C GLY A 280 2.38 -5.76 -1.50
N VAL A 281 1.92 -6.09 -0.28
CA VAL A 281 1.60 -7.49 0.11
C VAL A 281 0.33 -7.98 -0.59
N ALA A 282 -0.54 -7.10 -1.11
CA ALA A 282 -1.69 -7.49 -1.93
C ALA A 282 -1.30 -8.19 -3.24
N ALA A 283 -0.06 -8.06 -3.68
CA ALA A 283 0.47 -8.82 -4.82
C ALA A 283 0.71 -10.31 -4.52
N ASN A 284 0.72 -10.71 -3.23
CA ASN A 284 0.96 -12.09 -2.80
C ASN A 284 -0.14 -13.02 -3.31
N SER A 285 0.25 -14.10 -4.01
CA SER A 285 -0.68 -15.01 -4.68
C SER A 285 -1.58 -15.78 -3.71
N ARG A 286 -1.06 -16.17 -2.53
CA ARG A 286 -1.83 -16.89 -1.52
C ARG A 286 -2.83 -16.00 -0.82
N LEU A 287 -2.47 -14.75 -0.54
CA LEU A 287 -3.38 -13.77 0.03
C LEU A 287 -4.60 -13.56 -0.86
N ARG A 288 -4.38 -13.35 -2.17
CA ARG A 288 -5.46 -13.18 -3.14
C ARG A 288 -6.38 -14.39 -3.18
N ALA A 289 -5.81 -15.59 -3.39
CA ALA A 289 -6.58 -16.82 -3.48
C ALA A 289 -7.39 -17.09 -2.21
N MET A 290 -6.79 -16.92 -1.03
CA MET A 290 -7.46 -17.15 0.26
C MET A 290 -8.55 -16.10 0.54
N ALA A 291 -8.33 -14.83 0.15
CA ALA A 291 -9.32 -13.78 0.28
C ALA A 291 -10.55 -14.06 -0.60
N GLU A 292 -10.33 -14.41 -1.88
CA GLU A 292 -11.42 -14.75 -2.82
C GLU A 292 -12.21 -15.98 -2.34
N GLU A 293 -11.52 -17.05 -1.95
CA GLU A 293 -12.16 -18.29 -1.46
C GLU A 293 -13.05 -18.03 -0.24
N ARG A 294 -12.51 -17.32 0.76
CA ARG A 294 -13.23 -17.07 2.02
C ARG A 294 -14.35 -16.04 1.86
N ALA A 295 -14.12 -15.01 1.07
CA ALA A 295 -15.11 -13.96 0.81
C ALA A 295 -16.33 -14.53 0.07
N ALA A 296 -16.11 -15.40 -0.92
CA ALA A 296 -17.19 -16.08 -1.62
C ALA A 296 -18.09 -16.91 -0.67
N ALA A 297 -17.51 -17.54 0.36
CA ALA A 297 -18.25 -18.32 1.33
C ALA A 297 -19.19 -17.48 2.23
N VAL A 298 -18.93 -16.18 2.35
CA VAL A 298 -19.71 -15.24 3.22
C VAL A 298 -20.42 -14.14 2.44
N GLY A 299 -20.38 -14.17 1.10
CA GLY A 299 -21.08 -13.23 0.23
C GLY A 299 -20.43 -11.85 0.14
N VAL A 300 -19.13 -11.72 0.47
CA VAL A 300 -18.33 -10.49 0.32
C VAL A 300 -17.65 -10.49 -1.05
N ARG A 301 -17.67 -9.36 -1.75
CA ARG A 301 -16.96 -9.15 -3.01
C ARG A 301 -15.54 -8.66 -2.73
N VAL A 302 -14.55 -9.28 -3.34
CA VAL A 302 -13.14 -8.84 -3.22
C VAL A 302 -12.70 -8.10 -4.47
N ARG A 303 -12.04 -6.96 -4.29
CA ARG A 303 -11.36 -6.20 -5.34
C ARG A 303 -9.88 -6.09 -4.98
N VAL A 304 -9.02 -6.46 -5.91
CA VAL A 304 -7.56 -6.34 -5.73
C VAL A 304 -6.99 -5.80 -7.03
N PRO A 305 -6.39 -4.62 -7.03
CA PRO A 305 -5.75 -4.07 -8.22
C PRO A 305 -4.64 -5.00 -8.75
N ARG A 306 -4.27 -4.84 -10.02
CA ARG A 306 -3.11 -5.54 -10.59
C ARG A 306 -1.83 -5.21 -9.78
N PRO A 307 -0.84 -6.11 -9.77
CA PRO A 307 0.37 -5.94 -8.93
C PRO A 307 1.06 -4.58 -9.07
N GLY A 308 1.14 -4.00 -10.28
CA GLY A 308 1.76 -2.70 -10.51
C GLY A 308 1.02 -1.49 -9.91
N LEU A 309 -0.25 -1.66 -9.49
CA LEU A 309 -1.02 -0.62 -8.80
C LEU A 309 -1.17 -0.90 -7.29
N CYS A 310 -0.67 -2.03 -6.81
CA CYS A 310 -0.70 -2.37 -5.39
C CYS A 310 0.42 -1.69 -4.59
N THR A 311 1.59 -1.47 -5.19
CA THR A 311 2.73 -0.78 -4.57
C THR A 311 2.56 0.73 -4.66
N ASP A 312 3.43 1.49 -3.99
CA ASP A 312 3.46 2.94 -4.06
C ASP A 312 3.64 3.40 -5.51
N ASN A 313 2.77 4.29 -5.97
CA ASN A 313 2.75 4.77 -7.36
C ASN A 313 2.08 6.14 -7.47
N GLY A 314 2.35 6.86 -8.57
CA GLY A 314 1.75 8.17 -8.82
C GLY A 314 0.27 8.09 -9.22
N ALA A 315 -0.14 6.97 -9.81
CA ALA A 315 -1.53 6.79 -10.26
C ALA A 315 -2.53 6.79 -9.10
N MET A 316 -2.19 6.22 -7.94
CA MET A 316 -3.05 6.22 -6.75
C MET A 316 -3.31 7.64 -6.23
N VAL A 317 -2.28 8.49 -6.25
CA VAL A 317 -2.36 9.89 -5.82
C VAL A 317 -3.16 10.71 -6.83
N ALA A 318 -2.94 10.48 -8.13
CA ALA A 318 -3.73 11.10 -9.19
C ALA A 318 -5.20 10.68 -9.14
N ALA A 319 -5.50 9.40 -8.85
CA ALA A 319 -6.86 8.88 -8.74
C ALA A 319 -7.63 9.54 -7.59
N LEU A 320 -7.01 9.66 -6.40
CA LEU A 320 -7.63 10.37 -5.28
C LEU A 320 -7.81 11.86 -5.58
N GLY A 321 -6.81 12.50 -6.18
CA GLY A 321 -6.91 13.89 -6.64
C GLY A 321 -8.04 14.09 -7.65
N ALA A 322 -8.25 13.16 -8.59
CA ALA A 322 -9.35 13.21 -9.54
C ALA A 322 -10.72 13.14 -8.86
N GLU A 323 -10.87 12.29 -7.83
CA GLU A 323 -12.07 12.25 -7.00
C GLU A 323 -12.29 13.56 -6.23
N MET A 324 -11.23 14.17 -5.70
CA MET A 324 -11.30 15.48 -5.03
C MET A 324 -11.84 16.55 -5.97
N VAL A 325 -11.30 16.63 -7.19
CA VAL A 325 -11.74 17.58 -8.24
C VAL A 325 -13.18 17.30 -8.65
N ALA A 326 -13.53 16.04 -8.94
CA ALA A 326 -14.86 15.65 -9.38
C ALA A 326 -15.95 15.98 -8.34
N ARG A 327 -15.61 15.90 -7.06
CA ARG A 327 -16.52 16.23 -5.96
C ARG A 327 -16.43 17.69 -5.50
N ASN A 328 -15.72 18.53 -6.23
CA ASN A 328 -15.51 19.94 -5.91
C ASN A 328 -14.98 20.17 -4.49
N ARG A 329 -14.06 19.32 -4.04
CA ARG A 329 -13.40 19.54 -2.75
C ARG A 329 -12.50 20.79 -2.83
N PRO A 330 -12.35 21.54 -1.72
CA PRO A 330 -11.47 22.70 -1.72
C PRO A 330 -10.03 22.29 -2.02
N ALA A 331 -9.31 23.09 -2.80
CA ALA A 331 -7.88 22.91 -2.99
C ALA A 331 -7.12 23.18 -1.69
N SER A 332 -6.01 22.49 -1.49
CA SER A 332 -5.09 22.72 -0.37
C SER A 332 -4.40 24.07 -0.50
N ALA A 333 -4.10 24.69 0.62
CA ALA A 333 -3.32 25.93 0.65
C ALA A 333 -1.83 25.66 0.33
N LEU A 334 -1.09 26.71 -0.07
CA LEU A 334 0.33 26.58 -0.40
C LEU A 334 1.24 26.38 0.82
N ASP A 335 0.73 26.53 2.03
CA ASP A 335 1.42 26.21 3.28
C ASP A 335 1.26 24.73 3.69
N LEU A 336 0.56 23.91 2.87
CA LEU A 336 0.43 22.47 3.03
C LEU A 336 1.70 21.82 3.62
N PRO A 337 1.61 21.14 4.79
CA PRO A 337 2.75 20.48 5.40
C PRO A 337 3.06 19.12 4.77
N ALA A 338 4.26 18.61 5.03
CA ALA A 338 4.58 17.19 4.93
C ALA A 338 4.50 16.62 6.35
N ASP A 339 3.58 15.68 6.59
CA ASP A 339 3.36 15.08 7.91
C ASP A 339 3.64 13.58 7.91
N SER A 340 4.72 13.16 8.59
CA SER A 340 5.11 11.75 8.68
C SER A 340 4.10 10.87 9.43
N SER A 341 3.22 11.47 10.21
CA SER A 341 2.24 10.80 11.06
C SER A 341 0.78 11.15 10.72
N LEU A 342 0.54 11.71 9.52
CA LEU A 342 -0.79 12.13 9.08
C LEU A 342 -1.82 11.01 9.30
N PRO A 343 -2.83 11.19 10.16
CA PRO A 343 -3.82 10.16 10.40
C PRO A 343 -4.69 9.94 9.16
N VAL A 344 -5.13 8.70 8.94
CA VAL A 344 -5.93 8.37 7.75
C VAL A 344 -7.30 9.05 7.74
N THR A 345 -7.78 9.52 8.89
CA THR A 345 -9.00 10.32 9.03
C THR A 345 -8.88 11.71 8.40
N GLU A 346 -7.66 12.18 8.16
CA GLU A 346 -7.36 13.42 7.43
C GLU A 346 -6.98 13.05 5.98
N VAL A 347 -8.00 12.94 5.13
CA VAL A 347 -7.82 12.49 3.73
C VAL A 347 -7.29 13.61 2.85
N LEU A 348 -7.80 14.84 3.01
CA LEU A 348 -7.37 16.06 2.34
C LEU A 348 -6.74 17.01 3.36
N VAL A 349 -5.54 17.51 3.05
CA VAL A 349 -4.74 18.36 3.92
C VAL A 349 -4.68 19.81 3.43
#